data_f7fe5dae809142f262d7e0420e92460c
#
_entry.id   f7fe5dae809142f262d7e0420e92460c
#
_cell.length_a   1.000
_cell.length_b   1.000
_cell.length_c   1.000
_cell.angle_alpha   90.00
_cell.angle_beta   90.00
_cell.angle_gamma   90.00
#
_symmetry.space_group_name_H-M   'P 1'
#
loop_
_entity.id
_entity.type
_entity.pdbx_description
1 polymer ?
#
loop_
_entity_poly.entity_id
_entity_poly.type
_entity_poly.pdbx_seq_one_letter_code
_entity_poly.pdbx_strand_id
1 'polypeptide(L)'
;KADAKETPTATIVFATGVKSAIADGVSSLTVSKLDPDTEYVIYVAATTANEEFFEKVLEVEAKTASFGDNAYDVFDVDYMSFSMNVKFQPTDPENVIKYLLIDMLTYNYQSMMNYTDADMMNLFDDIYHNYITEDTVFVFNEENSILRDENGEPVTDEEGSMITLWNPMVPGQLNYVLLGEFASGEHPWGFGQGYYLPLWDQDAYYEAVGGGGGILGEAGSRADDVEQGDFWTGYYQKIEVTNKKPEKLGEIKINTDKLRPNGGLLTFELCEGISYLVLGIFEEYDMEVIKTSMLKGDLSNMQWALTSYNAPYILNAQTYEIAKGQTDFSFNLTEYFIKFTPGTKYYVYAVGINDNTGSKQAFAKLEGFTLPEPTKPAPEVTVTGIDAPEGHEESPYEVWFNIKCTTGDAVTAKYAANYEREWEVELNAGRTNTDLIENGNAFTPDEIEKINSAEGYNVMFSTRPDANTYLGVIAYNDEGTGNDPDEDGSAIGKKRSMPVPDKEPVDSKYFESLLGEWTLSAEYEGGEAPMTCKVEIVSGLTCPESLSQEVIEYYLNNTNYSKEQVEK
;
A
#
# COMPACT_ATOMS: atom_id res chain seq x y z
N LYS A 1 -25.21 16.71 -1.20
CA LYS A 1 -24.76 17.73 -2.18
C LYS A 1 -25.84 17.88 -3.26
N ALA A 2 -26.17 19.12 -3.64
CA ALA A 2 -27.30 19.49 -4.51
C ALA A 2 -27.19 19.05 -5.99
N ASP A 3 -26.34 18.08 -6.32
CA ASP A 3 -26.13 17.61 -7.68
C ASP A 3 -26.90 16.32 -8.04
N ALA A 4 -27.79 15.83 -7.17
CA ALA A 4 -28.60 14.67 -7.49
C ALA A 4 -29.61 15.02 -8.60
N LYS A 5 -29.38 14.56 -9.81
CA LYS A 5 -30.23 14.82 -10.98
C LYS A 5 -31.65 14.23 -10.91
N GLU A 6 -31.85 13.24 -10.02
CA GLU A 6 -33.14 12.56 -9.82
C GLU A 6 -33.31 12.16 -8.36
N THR A 7 -34.52 12.30 -7.82
CA THR A 7 -34.88 11.85 -6.48
C THR A 7 -34.67 10.33 -6.39
N PRO A 8 -33.86 9.81 -5.46
CA PRO A 8 -33.63 8.38 -5.32
C PRO A 8 -34.91 7.63 -4.92
N THR A 9 -35.00 6.36 -5.30
CA THR A 9 -36.13 5.52 -4.88
C THR A 9 -36.06 5.21 -3.38
N ALA A 10 -37.21 4.88 -2.75
CA ALA A 10 -37.25 4.49 -1.33
C ALA A 10 -36.30 3.32 -1.01
N THR A 11 -36.17 2.36 -1.92
CA THR A 11 -35.26 1.23 -1.79
C THR A 11 -33.80 1.68 -1.73
N ILE A 12 -33.40 2.63 -2.58
CA ILE A 12 -32.03 3.19 -2.58
C ILE A 12 -31.76 3.93 -1.27
N VAL A 13 -32.71 4.82 -0.85
CA VAL A 13 -32.57 5.56 0.41
C VAL A 13 -32.43 4.61 1.59
N PHE A 14 -33.22 3.53 1.63
CA PHE A 14 -33.17 2.54 2.71
C PHE A 14 -31.87 1.70 2.71
N ALA A 15 -31.37 1.35 1.52
CA ALA A 15 -30.15 0.55 1.38
C ALA A 15 -28.86 1.33 1.72
N THR A 16 -28.86 2.65 1.44
CA THR A 16 -27.66 3.50 1.58
C THR A 16 -27.75 4.51 2.73
N GLY A 17 -28.94 4.70 3.30
CA GLY A 17 -29.20 5.69 4.35
C GLY A 17 -29.01 5.12 5.76
N VAL A 18 -28.92 6.03 6.73
CA VAL A 18 -28.89 5.70 8.16
C VAL A 18 -30.28 5.33 8.62
N LYS A 19 -30.39 4.21 9.33
CA LYS A 19 -31.67 3.68 9.84
C LYS A 19 -31.95 4.20 11.25
N SER A 20 -33.17 4.64 11.51
CA SER A 20 -33.63 5.04 12.83
C SER A 20 -35.03 4.45 13.10
N ALA A 21 -35.21 3.91 14.31
CA ALA A 21 -36.51 3.37 14.71
C ALA A 21 -37.52 4.50 14.98
N ILE A 22 -38.78 4.25 14.67
CA ILE A 22 -39.88 5.14 15.00
C ILE A 22 -40.49 4.70 16.35
N ALA A 23 -40.37 5.57 17.36
CA ALA A 23 -41.01 5.38 18.66
C ALA A 23 -42.10 6.44 18.83
N ASP A 24 -43.30 6.01 19.22
CA ASP A 24 -44.48 6.88 19.45
C ASP A 24 -44.82 7.81 18.24
N GLY A 25 -44.53 7.32 17.02
CA GLY A 25 -44.81 8.05 15.80
C GLY A 25 -43.75 9.12 15.45
N VAL A 26 -42.66 9.18 16.19
CA VAL A 26 -41.55 10.13 15.98
C VAL A 26 -40.24 9.36 15.84
N SER A 27 -39.40 9.80 14.91
CA SER A 27 -38.01 9.38 14.80
C SER A 27 -37.15 10.62 14.73
N SER A 28 -36.05 10.64 15.47
CA SER A 28 -35.05 11.68 15.38
C SER A 28 -33.71 11.07 14.99
N LEU A 29 -33.00 11.74 14.10
CA LEU A 29 -31.68 11.34 13.66
C LEU A 29 -30.78 12.58 13.67
N THR A 30 -29.65 12.47 14.30
CA THR A 30 -28.59 13.48 14.19
C THR A 30 -27.71 13.11 13.00
N VAL A 31 -27.57 14.02 12.05
CA VAL A 31 -26.63 13.86 10.93
C VAL A 31 -25.43 14.73 11.24
N SER A 32 -24.28 14.08 11.40
CA SER A 32 -22.98 14.73 11.65
C SER A 32 -22.12 14.74 10.38
N LYS A 33 -20.94 15.34 10.42
CA LYS A 33 -19.97 15.41 9.32
C LYS A 33 -20.49 16.16 8.09
N LEU A 34 -21.28 17.18 8.30
CA LEU A 34 -21.74 18.08 7.24
C LEU A 34 -20.78 19.26 7.13
N ASP A 35 -20.41 19.60 5.89
CA ASP A 35 -19.61 20.80 5.62
C ASP A 35 -20.38 22.07 6.05
N PRO A 36 -19.73 23.08 6.66
CA PRO A 36 -20.38 24.32 7.02
C PRO A 36 -20.81 25.12 5.77
N ASP A 37 -21.78 26.02 5.94
CA ASP A 37 -22.37 26.87 4.88
C ASP A 37 -22.76 26.13 3.60
N THR A 38 -23.10 24.85 3.72
CA THR A 38 -23.37 23.95 2.60
C THR A 38 -24.84 23.58 2.54
N GLU A 39 -25.40 23.61 1.32
CA GLU A 39 -26.78 23.19 1.06
C GLU A 39 -26.84 21.66 0.87
N TYR A 40 -27.74 21.03 1.59
CA TYR A 40 -27.98 19.59 1.56
C TYR A 40 -29.43 19.29 1.20
N VAL A 41 -29.63 18.20 0.51
CA VAL A 41 -30.95 17.61 0.30
C VAL A 41 -30.97 16.27 1.05
N ILE A 42 -31.87 16.17 2.02
CA ILE A 42 -32.04 14.98 2.86
C ILE A 42 -33.23 14.19 2.32
N TYR A 43 -32.98 12.98 1.92
CA TYR A 43 -34.02 12.04 1.49
C TYR A 43 -34.41 11.11 2.63
N VAL A 44 -35.70 11.05 2.94
CA VAL A 44 -36.22 10.18 4.01
C VAL A 44 -37.22 9.19 3.41
N ALA A 45 -36.97 7.92 3.64
CA ALA A 45 -37.88 6.83 3.31
C ALA A 45 -38.30 6.08 4.57
N ALA A 46 -39.54 5.61 4.63
CA ALA A 46 -40.05 4.82 5.72
C ALA A 46 -40.45 3.43 5.25
N THR A 47 -40.31 2.44 6.14
CA THR A 47 -40.79 1.07 5.93
C THR A 47 -41.67 0.63 7.08
N THR A 48 -42.51 -0.36 6.81
CA THR A 48 -43.18 -1.12 7.88
C THR A 48 -42.20 -2.09 8.57
N ALA A 49 -42.58 -2.68 9.68
CA ALA A 49 -41.79 -3.72 10.34
C ALA A 49 -41.55 -4.97 9.46
N ASN A 50 -42.31 -5.15 8.39
CA ASN A 50 -42.14 -6.22 7.42
C ASN A 50 -41.36 -5.79 6.17
N GLU A 51 -40.60 -4.67 6.23
CA GLU A 51 -39.82 -4.09 5.13
C GLU A 51 -40.64 -3.69 3.89
N GLU A 52 -41.93 -3.46 4.04
CA GLU A 52 -42.72 -2.87 2.97
C GLU A 52 -42.51 -1.36 2.94
N PHE A 53 -42.03 -0.83 1.80
CA PHE A 53 -41.73 0.58 1.62
C PHE A 53 -43.00 1.41 1.40
N PHE A 54 -43.03 2.57 2.01
CA PHE A 54 -43.95 3.62 1.56
C PHE A 54 -43.44 4.19 0.23
N GLU A 55 -44.34 4.35 -0.75
CA GLU A 55 -43.97 4.76 -2.11
C GLU A 55 -43.32 6.17 -2.17
N LYS A 56 -43.56 7.00 -1.17
CA LYS A 56 -43.12 8.40 -1.16
C LYS A 56 -41.80 8.54 -0.39
N VAL A 57 -40.77 9.03 -1.09
CA VAL A 57 -39.56 9.58 -0.48
C VAL A 57 -39.83 11.06 -0.14
N LEU A 58 -39.61 11.43 1.12
CA LEU A 58 -39.64 12.81 1.56
C LEU A 58 -38.29 13.46 1.24
N GLU A 59 -38.36 14.64 0.65
CA GLU A 59 -37.19 15.48 0.35
C GLU A 59 -37.21 16.70 1.26
N VAL A 60 -36.12 16.95 1.98
CA VAL A 60 -35.99 18.08 2.90
C VAL A 60 -34.72 18.84 2.53
N GLU A 61 -34.86 20.08 2.16
CA GLU A 61 -33.72 20.98 1.97
C GLU A 61 -33.26 21.53 3.33
N ALA A 62 -31.95 21.48 3.56
CA ALA A 62 -31.31 22.01 4.76
C ALA A 62 -30.01 22.71 4.37
N LYS A 63 -29.68 23.76 5.10
CA LYS A 63 -28.39 24.42 4.98
C LYS A 63 -27.69 24.40 6.34
N THR A 64 -26.45 23.98 6.38
CA THR A 64 -25.64 24.06 7.58
C THR A 64 -25.29 25.52 7.90
N ALA A 65 -25.10 25.82 9.17
CA ALA A 65 -24.63 27.14 9.60
C ALA A 65 -23.22 27.41 9.05
N SER A 66 -22.94 28.69 8.79
CA SER A 66 -21.56 29.10 8.51
C SER A 66 -20.74 29.03 9.80
N PHE A 67 -19.48 28.75 9.64
CA PHE A 67 -18.49 28.86 10.71
C PHE A 67 -18.30 30.35 11.01
N GLY A 68 -18.86 30.89 12.04
CA GLY A 68 -18.81 32.29 12.50
C GLY A 68 -18.14 33.38 11.63
N ASP A 69 -18.10 34.61 12.07
CA ASP A 69 -17.36 35.69 11.39
C ASP A 69 -15.84 35.65 11.71
N ASN A 70 -15.22 34.48 11.48
CA ASN A 70 -13.80 34.31 11.71
C ASN A 70 -13.00 35.02 10.64
N ALA A 71 -12.24 36.02 11.03
CA ALA A 71 -11.32 36.71 10.14
C ALA A 71 -9.94 36.05 10.20
N TYR A 72 -9.34 35.89 9.06
CA TYR A 72 -7.94 35.49 8.95
C TYR A 72 -7.20 36.42 7.97
N ASP A 73 -5.90 36.56 8.18
CA ASP A 73 -5.01 37.30 7.28
C ASP A 73 -3.73 36.49 7.11
N VAL A 74 -3.36 36.22 5.87
CA VAL A 74 -2.13 35.48 5.51
C VAL A 74 -1.09 36.45 5.01
N PHE A 75 0.08 36.42 5.57
CA PHE A 75 1.17 37.34 5.24
C PHE A 75 2.54 36.64 5.31
N ASP A 76 3.60 37.34 4.90
CA ASP A 76 4.97 36.84 4.90
C ASP A 76 5.13 35.47 4.22
N VAL A 77 4.43 35.26 3.11
CA VAL A 77 4.50 34.02 2.34
C VAL A 77 5.84 33.90 1.64
N ASP A 78 6.62 32.89 2.00
CA ASP A 78 7.89 32.56 1.37
C ASP A 78 7.86 31.13 0.78
N TYR A 79 9.01 30.61 0.37
CA TYR A 79 9.15 29.30 -0.28
C TYR A 79 8.71 28.14 0.63
N MET A 80 9.08 28.18 1.90
CA MET A 80 8.86 27.10 2.87
C MET A 80 8.20 27.62 4.18
N SER A 81 7.56 28.75 4.11
CA SER A 81 6.91 29.33 5.30
C SER A 81 5.81 30.33 4.92
N PHE A 82 4.89 30.56 5.79
CA PHE A 82 3.96 31.68 5.78
C PHE A 82 3.53 32.03 7.20
N SER A 83 3.05 33.23 7.39
CA SER A 83 2.44 33.68 8.62
C SER A 83 0.94 33.88 8.44
N MET A 84 0.17 33.56 9.47
CA MET A 84 -1.27 33.74 9.46
C MET A 84 -1.73 34.31 10.79
N ASN A 85 -2.54 35.36 10.72
CA ASN A 85 -3.26 35.87 11.88
C ASN A 85 -4.68 35.32 11.82
N VAL A 86 -5.09 34.62 12.85
CA VAL A 86 -6.43 34.02 12.94
C VAL A 86 -7.16 34.63 14.12
N LYS A 87 -8.35 35.13 13.84
CA LYS A 87 -9.31 35.55 14.84
C LYS A 87 -10.47 34.58 14.84
N PHE A 88 -10.38 33.58 15.66
CA PHE A 88 -11.36 32.52 15.77
C PHE A 88 -12.22 32.71 17.04
N GLN A 89 -13.54 32.61 16.88
CA GLN A 89 -14.45 32.65 18.03
C GLN A 89 -15.16 31.31 18.14
N PRO A 90 -14.84 30.50 19.18
CA PRO A 90 -15.55 29.25 19.41
C PRO A 90 -17.05 29.51 19.67
N THR A 91 -17.88 28.55 19.35
CA THR A 91 -19.33 28.61 19.62
C THR A 91 -19.63 28.51 21.11
N ASP A 92 -18.77 27.82 21.86
CA ASP A 92 -18.75 27.81 23.33
C ASP A 92 -17.38 28.33 23.82
N PRO A 93 -17.34 29.28 24.75
CA PRO A 93 -16.07 29.83 25.30
C PRO A 93 -15.19 28.80 26.00
N GLU A 94 -15.73 27.64 26.40
CA GLU A 94 -14.97 26.56 27.04
C GLU A 94 -14.33 25.62 26.01
N ASN A 95 -14.73 25.69 24.72
CA ASN A 95 -14.18 24.89 23.66
C ASN A 95 -12.80 25.40 23.24
N VAL A 96 -11.97 24.48 22.76
CA VAL A 96 -10.64 24.79 22.22
C VAL A 96 -10.66 24.74 20.69
N ILE A 97 -9.76 25.49 20.10
CA ILE A 97 -9.55 25.46 18.66
C ILE A 97 -8.26 24.70 18.38
N LYS A 98 -8.36 23.71 17.51
CA LYS A 98 -7.20 23.00 17.01
C LYS A 98 -7.01 23.30 15.53
N TYR A 99 -5.79 23.21 15.03
CA TYR A 99 -5.53 23.34 13.62
C TYR A 99 -4.76 22.16 13.06
N LEU A 100 -5.02 21.86 11.82
CA LEU A 100 -4.25 20.92 11.01
C LEU A 100 -3.74 21.65 9.78
N LEU A 101 -2.44 21.56 9.53
CA LEU A 101 -1.84 21.99 8.29
C LEU A 101 -1.55 20.74 7.45
N ILE A 102 -2.09 20.71 6.24
CA ILE A 102 -1.95 19.59 5.32
C ILE A 102 -1.73 20.09 3.89
N ASP A 103 -0.77 19.53 3.18
CA ASP A 103 -0.56 19.85 1.78
C ASP A 103 -1.68 19.29 0.88
N MET A 104 -1.90 19.93 -0.28
CA MET A 104 -2.99 19.55 -1.19
C MET A 104 -2.84 18.12 -1.71
N LEU A 105 -1.64 17.63 -1.95
CA LEU A 105 -1.41 16.27 -2.46
C LEU A 105 -1.92 15.24 -1.44
N THR A 106 -1.48 15.37 -0.19
CA THR A 106 -1.90 14.53 0.92
C THR A 106 -3.41 14.65 1.18
N TYR A 107 -3.92 15.89 1.24
CA TYR A 107 -5.35 16.14 1.43
C TYR A 107 -6.21 15.47 0.34
N ASN A 108 -5.85 15.65 -0.93
CA ASN A 108 -6.61 15.06 -2.03
C ASN A 108 -6.50 13.54 -2.08
N TYR A 109 -5.32 12.98 -1.73
CA TYR A 109 -5.14 11.54 -1.58
C TYR A 109 -6.05 10.97 -0.48
N GLN A 110 -6.08 11.59 0.69
CA GLN A 110 -6.98 11.17 1.78
C GLN A 110 -8.47 11.31 1.36
N SER A 111 -8.83 12.38 0.66
CA SER A 111 -10.19 12.56 0.13
C SER A 111 -10.57 11.48 -0.88
N MET A 112 -9.63 11.02 -1.70
CA MET A 112 -9.83 9.89 -2.64
C MET A 112 -10.05 8.57 -1.89
N MET A 113 -9.45 8.40 -0.71
CA MET A 113 -9.68 7.28 0.20
C MET A 113 -10.96 7.43 1.04
N ASN A 114 -11.83 8.38 0.67
CA ASN A 114 -13.11 8.71 1.31
C ASN A 114 -13.02 9.35 2.71
N TYR A 115 -11.86 9.90 3.08
CA TYR A 115 -11.77 10.72 4.27
C TYR A 115 -12.39 12.10 4.05
N THR A 116 -13.26 12.52 4.96
CA THR A 116 -13.81 13.88 5.00
C THR A 116 -12.86 14.82 5.75
N ASP A 117 -13.11 16.15 5.67
CA ASP A 117 -12.36 17.12 6.48
C ASP A 117 -12.46 16.79 7.98
N ALA A 118 -13.63 16.31 8.41
CA ALA A 118 -13.85 15.85 9.78
C ALA A 118 -12.98 14.64 10.15
N ASP A 119 -12.91 13.67 9.25
CA ASP A 119 -12.08 12.48 9.47
C ASP A 119 -10.60 12.87 9.56
N MET A 120 -10.15 13.81 8.72
CA MET A 120 -8.77 14.33 8.79
C MET A 120 -8.50 15.06 10.09
N MET A 121 -9.42 15.92 10.53
CA MET A 121 -9.28 16.62 11.83
C MET A 121 -9.22 15.65 13.01
N ASN A 122 -10.00 14.55 12.99
CA ASN A 122 -9.98 13.54 14.04
C ASN A 122 -8.76 12.61 13.94
N LEU A 123 -8.41 12.15 12.73
CA LEU A 123 -7.32 11.20 12.51
C LEU A 123 -5.96 11.75 12.96
N PHE A 124 -5.78 13.05 12.83
CA PHE A 124 -4.52 13.73 13.17
C PHE A 124 -4.59 14.47 14.51
N ASP A 125 -5.64 14.24 15.32
CA ASP A 125 -5.87 14.97 16.56
C ASP A 125 -4.68 14.88 17.54
N ASP A 126 -4.17 13.69 17.79
CA ASP A 126 -3.10 13.48 18.77
C ASP A 126 -1.71 13.91 18.28
N ILE A 127 -1.51 14.06 16.97
CA ILE A 127 -0.17 14.17 16.38
C ILE A 127 0.09 15.57 15.81
N TYR A 128 -0.93 16.29 15.33
CA TYR A 128 -0.75 17.48 14.48
C TYR A 128 -1.41 18.78 15.01
N HIS A 129 -1.96 18.79 16.22
CA HIS A 129 -2.72 19.93 16.70
C HIS A 129 -2.02 20.75 17.77
N ASN A 130 -1.92 22.06 17.52
CA ASN A 130 -1.65 23.02 18.57
C ASN A 130 -2.95 23.73 18.96
N TYR A 131 -3.13 23.97 20.24
CA TYR A 131 -4.31 24.64 20.78
C TYR A 131 -4.22 26.15 20.53
N ILE A 132 -5.32 26.73 20.06
CA ILE A 132 -5.48 28.17 19.89
C ILE A 132 -6.45 28.63 20.97
N THR A 133 -5.98 29.44 21.90
CA THR A 133 -6.81 29.95 23.00
C THR A 133 -7.14 31.43 22.90
N GLU A 134 -6.49 32.17 22.01
CA GLU A 134 -6.63 33.63 21.86
C GLU A 134 -6.38 34.03 20.40
N ASP A 135 -6.61 35.34 20.06
CA ASP A 135 -6.17 35.92 18.79
C ASP A 135 -4.66 35.71 18.63
N THR A 136 -4.25 34.86 17.72
CA THR A 136 -2.86 34.41 17.65
C THR A 136 -2.29 34.58 16.23
N VAL A 137 -1.03 34.97 16.19
CA VAL A 137 -0.23 34.96 14.97
C VAL A 137 0.50 33.63 14.91
N PHE A 138 0.23 32.85 13.86
CA PHE A 138 0.93 31.61 13.56
C PHE A 138 2.04 31.87 12.56
N VAL A 139 3.19 31.25 12.78
CA VAL A 139 4.27 31.15 11.81
C VAL A 139 4.41 29.69 11.46
N PHE A 140 3.97 29.31 10.28
CA PHE A 140 4.14 27.96 9.75
C PHE A 140 5.50 27.88 9.06
N ASN A 141 6.42 27.16 9.64
CA ASN A 141 7.76 26.94 9.14
C ASN A 141 8.27 25.57 9.63
N GLU A 142 9.50 25.22 9.27
CA GLU A 142 10.12 23.95 9.64
C GLU A 142 10.19 23.73 11.18
N GLU A 143 10.33 24.78 11.98
CA GLU A 143 10.37 24.66 13.45
C GLU A 143 9.02 24.25 14.05
N ASN A 144 7.91 24.67 13.45
CA ASN A 144 6.57 24.32 13.93
C ASN A 144 6.15 22.88 13.56
N SER A 145 6.91 22.22 12.70
CA SER A 145 6.70 20.82 12.33
C SER A 145 7.34 19.83 13.32
N ILE A 146 8.10 20.30 14.30
CA ILE A 146 8.80 19.46 15.25
C ILE A 146 7.86 19.13 16.43
N LEU A 147 7.68 17.83 16.69
CA LEU A 147 6.96 17.37 17.88
C LEU A 147 7.69 17.85 19.15
N ARG A 148 6.93 18.46 20.06
CA ARG A 148 7.48 18.94 21.34
C ARG A 148 6.76 18.25 22.50
N ASP A 149 7.52 17.98 23.55
CA ASP A 149 6.97 17.45 24.80
C ASP A 149 6.24 18.55 25.61
N GLU A 150 5.69 18.18 26.75
CA GLU A 150 5.01 19.09 27.68
C GLU A 150 5.87 20.26 28.21
N ASN A 151 7.19 20.18 28.06
CA ASN A 151 8.14 21.22 28.44
C ASN A 151 8.56 22.11 27.25
N GLY A 152 8.06 21.79 26.04
CA GLY A 152 8.40 22.48 24.80
C GLY A 152 9.74 22.02 24.16
N GLU A 153 10.33 20.94 24.66
CA GLU A 153 11.56 20.38 24.08
C GLU A 153 11.25 19.43 22.91
N PRO A 154 12.07 19.41 21.84
CA PRO A 154 11.88 18.50 20.72
C PRO A 154 11.90 17.03 21.16
N VAL A 155 10.92 16.25 20.74
CA VAL A 155 10.93 14.80 20.90
C VAL A 155 11.82 14.18 19.82
N THR A 156 12.67 13.24 20.19
CA THR A 156 13.55 12.52 19.29
C THR A 156 13.18 11.03 19.24
N ASP A 157 13.43 10.41 18.10
CA ASP A 157 13.35 8.95 17.95
C ASP A 157 14.53 8.23 18.64
N GLU A 158 14.58 6.92 18.54
CA GLU A 158 15.64 6.09 19.13
C GLU A 158 17.04 6.39 18.54
N GLU A 159 17.10 6.97 17.33
CA GLU A 159 18.33 7.35 16.61
C GLU A 159 18.76 8.79 16.94
N GLY A 160 17.96 9.52 17.71
CA GLY A 160 18.20 10.91 18.12
C GLY A 160 17.76 11.95 17.08
N SER A 161 17.02 11.56 16.06
CA SER A 161 16.42 12.46 15.08
C SER A 161 15.14 13.10 15.63
N MET A 162 14.93 14.39 15.37
CA MET A 162 13.70 15.06 15.80
C MET A 162 12.50 14.49 15.04
N ILE A 163 11.46 14.13 15.79
CA ILE A 163 10.19 13.68 15.20
C ILE A 163 9.47 14.88 14.63
N THR A 164 9.18 14.84 13.33
CA THR A 164 8.40 15.87 12.65
C THR A 164 6.94 15.44 12.56
N LEU A 165 6.04 16.33 12.95
CA LEU A 165 4.59 16.05 12.98
C LEU A 165 3.93 16.12 11.61
N TRP A 166 4.57 16.74 10.64
CA TRP A 166 4.03 16.90 9.30
C TRP A 166 5.12 17.29 8.31
N ASN A 167 4.75 17.27 7.06
CA ASN A 167 5.67 17.40 5.95
C ASN A 167 6.17 18.83 5.76
N PRO A 168 7.47 19.04 5.55
CA PRO A 168 7.99 20.35 5.24
C PRO A 168 7.27 20.95 4.02
N MET A 169 6.93 22.24 4.13
CA MET A 169 6.41 22.97 2.99
C MET A 169 7.44 23.05 1.88
N VAL A 170 6.96 23.01 0.65
CA VAL A 170 7.81 23.14 -0.53
C VAL A 170 7.39 24.34 -1.40
N PRO A 171 8.30 24.92 -2.18
CA PRO A 171 8.00 26.07 -3.03
C PRO A 171 6.86 25.79 -4.01
N GLY A 172 5.87 26.68 -4.03
CA GLY A 172 4.70 26.59 -4.89
C GLY A 172 3.59 25.66 -4.43
N GLN A 173 3.78 24.97 -3.30
CA GLN A 173 2.80 24.05 -2.71
C GLN A 173 1.56 24.80 -2.27
N LEU A 174 0.39 24.23 -2.59
CA LEU A 174 -0.88 24.63 -2.00
C LEU A 174 -1.10 23.82 -0.72
N ASN A 175 -1.34 24.53 0.37
CA ASN A 175 -1.63 23.96 1.67
C ASN A 175 -3.05 24.30 2.10
N TYR A 176 -3.63 23.44 2.92
CA TYR A 176 -4.86 23.68 3.66
C TYR A 176 -4.54 23.83 5.14
N VAL A 177 -5.04 24.90 5.74
CA VAL A 177 -5.10 25.03 7.18
C VAL A 177 -6.55 24.76 7.58
N LEU A 178 -6.77 23.64 8.25
CA LEU A 178 -8.06 23.30 8.84
C LEU A 178 -8.06 23.78 10.29
N LEU A 179 -9.03 24.61 10.62
CA LEU A 179 -9.26 25.10 12.00
C LEU A 179 -10.54 24.45 12.50
N GLY A 180 -10.47 23.65 13.54
CA GLY A 180 -11.61 22.93 14.10
C GLY A 180 -11.89 23.32 15.54
N GLU A 181 -13.17 23.31 15.95
CA GLU A 181 -13.60 23.52 17.33
C GLU A 181 -13.78 22.17 18.01
N PHE A 182 -13.20 22.03 19.20
CA PHE A 182 -13.23 20.83 20.02
C PHE A 182 -13.76 21.16 21.41
N ALA A 183 -14.70 20.34 21.88
CA ALA A 183 -15.23 20.40 23.22
C ALA A 183 -14.52 19.36 24.11
N SER A 184 -14.08 19.79 25.28
CA SER A 184 -13.51 18.89 26.28
C SER A 184 -14.61 18.26 27.13
N GLY A 185 -14.51 16.99 27.44
CA GLY A 185 -15.49 16.30 28.27
C GLY A 185 -15.41 14.79 28.26
N GLU A 186 -16.44 14.20 28.85
CA GLU A 186 -16.64 12.75 28.81
C GLU A 186 -17.39 12.37 27.52
N HIS A 187 -16.84 11.44 26.76
CA HIS A 187 -17.49 10.91 25.56
C HIS A 187 -17.33 9.39 25.52
N PRO A 188 -18.18 8.66 24.75
CA PRO A 188 -18.03 7.22 24.58
C PRO A 188 -16.66 6.87 24.04
N TRP A 189 -16.07 5.81 24.56
CA TRP A 189 -14.74 5.32 24.15
C TRP A 189 -14.64 5.17 22.62
N GLY A 190 -13.52 5.60 22.07
CA GLY A 190 -13.27 5.57 20.61
C GLY A 190 -13.79 6.79 19.85
N PHE A 191 -14.45 7.75 20.51
CA PHE A 191 -14.95 8.95 19.83
C PHE A 191 -13.84 9.97 19.54
N GLY A 192 -12.77 10.01 20.36
CA GLY A 192 -11.64 10.92 20.21
C GLY A 192 -10.47 10.39 19.39
N GLN A 193 -10.42 9.09 19.10
CA GLN A 193 -9.29 8.45 18.42
C GLN A 193 -9.43 8.34 16.89
N GLY A 194 -10.14 9.22 16.23
CA GLY A 194 -10.19 9.28 14.77
C GLY A 194 -10.86 8.09 14.06
N TYR A 195 -11.19 7.04 14.77
CA TYR A 195 -11.98 5.94 14.25
C TYR A 195 -13.46 6.29 14.22
N TYR A 196 -13.78 7.21 13.35
CA TYR A 196 -15.15 7.39 12.95
C TYR A 196 -15.53 6.20 12.07
N LEU A 197 -15.96 5.13 12.72
CA LEU A 197 -16.70 4.11 11.99
C LEU A 197 -17.99 4.78 11.50
N PRO A 198 -18.30 4.70 10.21
CA PRO A 198 -19.57 5.19 9.73
C PRO A 198 -20.67 4.58 10.57
N LEU A 199 -21.80 5.29 10.70
CA LEU A 199 -23.02 4.90 11.47
C LEU A 199 -23.72 3.62 10.93
N TRP A 200 -23.00 2.69 10.34
CA TRP A 200 -23.50 1.37 10.03
C TRP A 200 -23.15 0.46 11.21
N ASP A 201 -24.08 -0.36 11.53
CA ASP A 201 -24.12 -1.28 12.67
C ASP A 201 -22.81 -2.10 12.72
N GLN A 202 -21.92 -1.74 13.63
CA GLN A 202 -20.66 -2.45 13.85
C GLN A 202 -20.89 -3.90 14.22
N ASP A 203 -21.94 -4.18 15.01
CA ASP A 203 -22.26 -5.52 15.45
C ASP A 203 -22.64 -6.39 14.24
N ALA A 204 -23.42 -5.85 13.30
CA ALA A 204 -23.77 -6.52 12.05
C ALA A 204 -22.56 -6.75 11.12
N TYR A 205 -21.58 -5.84 11.12
CA TYR A 205 -20.35 -6.02 10.35
C TYR A 205 -19.46 -7.11 10.96
N TYR A 206 -19.26 -7.10 12.27
CA TYR A 206 -18.47 -8.12 12.95
C TYR A 206 -19.14 -9.50 12.93
N GLU A 207 -20.45 -9.58 12.96
CA GLU A 207 -21.19 -10.83 12.72
C GLU A 207 -21.01 -11.32 11.27
N ALA A 208 -21.03 -10.42 10.28
CA ALA A 208 -20.93 -10.77 8.87
C ALA A 208 -19.51 -11.19 8.44
N VAL A 209 -18.45 -10.63 9.06
CA VAL A 209 -17.04 -10.98 8.75
C VAL A 209 -16.47 -12.06 9.69
N GLY A 210 -17.30 -12.69 10.53
CA GLY A 210 -16.91 -13.87 11.29
C GLY A 210 -15.95 -13.65 12.45
N GLY A 211 -16.03 -12.49 13.12
CA GLY A 211 -15.42 -12.30 14.45
C GLY A 211 -13.89 -12.48 14.52
N GLY A 212 -13.19 -12.32 13.42
CA GLY A 212 -11.72 -12.38 13.41
C GLY A 212 -11.16 -11.15 14.11
N GLY A 213 -10.51 -11.35 15.26
CA GLY A 213 -9.87 -10.32 16.05
C GLY A 213 -8.85 -9.52 15.22
N GLY A 214 -9.32 -8.44 14.62
CA GLY A 214 -8.48 -7.42 14.05
C GLY A 214 -7.73 -6.70 15.18
N ILE A 215 -6.67 -6.04 14.82
CA ILE A 215 -5.68 -5.29 15.59
C ILE A 215 -6.24 -4.34 16.69
N LEU A 216 -7.54 -4.25 16.82
CA LEU A 216 -8.24 -3.54 17.89
C LEU A 216 -8.62 -4.56 18.95
N GLY A 217 -7.94 -4.50 20.09
CA GLY A 217 -8.20 -5.36 21.24
C GLY A 217 -9.67 -5.42 21.59
N GLU A 218 -10.12 -6.63 21.95
CA GLU A 218 -11.41 -7.01 22.50
C GLU A 218 -12.55 -6.03 22.18
N ALA A 219 -13.26 -6.26 21.07
CA ALA A 219 -14.55 -5.64 20.77
C ALA A 219 -15.64 -6.18 21.74
N GLY A 220 -15.41 -5.95 22.98
CA GLY A 220 -16.31 -6.12 24.11
C GLY A 220 -16.41 -4.78 24.83
N SER A 221 -16.31 -3.68 24.08
CA SER A 221 -16.39 -2.35 24.65
C SER A 221 -17.78 -2.15 25.21
N ARG A 222 -17.81 -2.11 26.46
CA ARG A 222 -18.90 -1.75 27.33
C ARG A 222 -19.42 -0.39 26.87
N ALA A 223 -20.73 -0.33 26.62
CA ALA A 223 -21.43 0.94 26.42
C ALA A 223 -21.25 1.96 27.57
N ASP A 224 -20.57 1.55 28.63
CA ASP A 224 -20.34 2.30 29.85
C ASP A 224 -18.89 2.87 29.96
N ASP A 225 -17.98 2.53 29.02
CA ASP A 225 -16.63 3.10 29.04
C ASP A 225 -16.68 4.51 28.44
N VAL A 226 -16.38 5.50 29.25
CA VAL A 226 -16.24 6.90 28.86
C VAL A 226 -14.77 7.28 28.85
N GLU A 227 -14.38 8.06 27.87
CA GLU A 227 -13.06 8.61 27.73
C GLU A 227 -13.08 10.11 28.01
N GLN A 228 -12.05 10.62 28.70
CA GLN A 228 -11.86 12.03 28.89
C GLN A 228 -10.97 12.57 27.79
N GLY A 229 -11.43 13.55 27.05
CA GLY A 229 -10.66 14.13 25.96
C GLY A 229 -11.40 15.25 25.26
N ASP A 230 -10.83 15.66 24.15
CA ASP A 230 -11.40 16.68 23.28
C ASP A 230 -12.04 16.00 22.08
N PHE A 231 -13.28 16.31 21.80
CA PHE A 231 -14.00 15.78 20.64
C PHE A 231 -14.45 16.90 19.72
N TRP A 232 -14.38 16.65 18.44
CA TRP A 232 -14.75 17.61 17.40
C TRP A 232 -16.25 17.95 17.44
N THR A 233 -16.57 19.25 17.48
CA THR A 233 -17.96 19.73 17.59
C THR A 233 -18.70 19.76 16.24
N GLY A 234 -17.98 19.57 15.14
CA GLY A 234 -18.51 19.73 13.79
C GLY A 234 -18.28 21.11 13.17
N TYR A 235 -17.75 22.06 13.93
CA TYR A 235 -17.41 23.39 13.42
C TYR A 235 -15.95 23.45 12.98
N TYR A 236 -15.69 23.83 11.72
CA TYR A 236 -14.35 24.02 11.20
C TYR A 236 -14.30 25.05 10.08
N GLN A 237 -13.12 25.55 9.79
CA GLN A 237 -12.82 26.42 8.66
C GLN A 237 -11.62 25.86 7.90
N LYS A 238 -11.69 25.87 6.56
CA LYS A 238 -10.60 25.48 5.67
C LYS A 238 -10.07 26.71 4.95
N ILE A 239 -8.78 26.97 5.11
CA ILE A 239 -8.07 28.10 4.53
C ILE A 239 -7.05 27.57 3.54
N GLU A 240 -7.03 28.13 2.34
CA GLU A 240 -6.05 27.78 1.30
C GLU A 240 -4.89 28.77 1.31
N VAL A 241 -3.65 28.25 1.40
CA VAL A 241 -2.43 29.04 1.36
C VAL A 241 -1.46 28.43 0.37
N THR A 242 -0.98 29.23 -0.59
CA THR A 242 0.02 28.76 -1.56
C THR A 242 1.37 29.40 -1.25
N ASN A 243 2.40 28.57 -1.05
CA ASN A 243 3.77 29.04 -0.89
C ASN A 243 4.28 29.75 -2.14
N LYS A 244 5.30 30.59 -1.98
CA LYS A 244 5.95 31.28 -3.06
C LYS A 244 6.48 30.29 -4.10
N LYS A 245 6.17 30.54 -5.38
CA LYS A 245 6.63 29.66 -6.48
C LYS A 245 8.15 29.71 -6.61
N PRO A 246 8.80 28.58 -6.93
CA PRO A 246 10.25 28.55 -7.12
C PRO A 246 10.68 29.41 -8.30
N GLU A 247 11.88 29.95 -8.22
CA GLU A 247 12.52 30.61 -9.34
C GLU A 247 13.00 29.57 -10.37
N LYS A 248 13.00 29.94 -11.65
CA LYS A 248 13.50 29.04 -12.70
C LYS A 248 15.02 28.88 -12.58
N LEU A 249 15.48 27.64 -12.36
CA LEU A 249 16.93 27.32 -12.33
C LEU A 249 17.52 27.18 -13.74
N GLY A 250 16.81 26.49 -14.63
CA GLY A 250 17.29 26.23 -16.00
C GLY A 250 16.31 25.31 -16.73
N GLU A 251 16.82 24.50 -17.64
CA GLU A 251 16.04 23.54 -18.43
C GLU A 251 16.64 22.15 -18.27
N ILE A 252 15.75 21.16 -18.19
CA ILE A 252 16.08 19.73 -18.26
C ILE A 252 15.51 19.22 -19.58
N LYS A 253 16.29 18.43 -20.31
CA LYS A 253 15.77 17.71 -21.48
C LYS A 253 15.70 16.22 -21.19
N ILE A 254 14.62 15.59 -21.61
CA ILE A 254 14.37 14.16 -21.46
C ILE A 254 14.49 13.53 -22.85
N ASN A 255 15.37 12.51 -22.97
CA ASN A 255 15.63 11.82 -24.24
C ASN A 255 15.21 10.34 -24.11
N THR A 256 14.63 9.80 -25.17
CA THR A 256 14.07 8.43 -25.25
C THR A 256 14.77 7.54 -26.29
N ASP A 257 15.86 8.01 -26.87
CA ASP A 257 16.60 7.33 -27.94
C ASP A 257 17.28 6.02 -27.52
N LYS A 258 17.38 5.77 -26.22
CA LYS A 258 17.92 4.53 -25.64
C LYS A 258 16.85 3.61 -25.04
N LEU A 259 15.60 3.85 -25.37
CA LEU A 259 14.52 2.95 -24.97
C LEU A 259 14.56 1.64 -25.77
N ARG A 260 14.12 0.57 -25.11
CA ARG A 260 14.00 -0.78 -25.64
C ARG A 260 12.61 -1.33 -25.31
N PRO A 261 12.16 -2.43 -25.94
CA PRO A 261 10.86 -3.02 -25.67
C PRO A 261 10.59 -3.36 -24.19
N ASN A 262 11.64 -3.68 -23.44
CA ASN A 262 11.53 -3.99 -21.99
C ASN A 262 11.85 -2.84 -21.05
N GLY A 263 12.00 -1.60 -21.56
CA GLY A 263 12.36 -0.43 -20.75
C GLY A 263 13.55 0.35 -21.32
N GLY A 264 14.77 -0.07 -21.06
CA GLY A 264 15.99 0.66 -21.47
C GLY A 264 16.26 1.90 -20.63
N LEU A 265 16.96 2.89 -21.19
CA LEU A 265 17.38 4.07 -20.46
C LEU A 265 16.61 5.32 -20.88
N LEU A 266 16.03 6.01 -19.91
CA LEU A 266 15.68 7.42 -20.03
C LEU A 266 16.93 8.24 -19.70
N THR A 267 17.28 9.19 -20.55
CA THR A 267 18.44 10.06 -20.33
C THR A 267 18.02 11.51 -20.18
N PHE A 268 18.68 12.22 -19.28
CA PHE A 268 18.35 13.59 -18.93
C PHE A 268 19.59 14.48 -19.15
N GLU A 269 19.44 15.54 -19.93
CA GLU A 269 20.45 16.62 -19.98
C GLU A 269 20.06 17.62 -18.88
N LEU A 270 20.93 17.80 -17.90
CA LEU A 270 20.69 18.63 -16.73
C LEU A 270 21.27 20.04 -16.91
N CYS A 271 20.57 21.07 -16.44
CA CYS A 271 21.15 22.40 -16.29
C CYS A 271 22.11 22.47 -15.10
N GLU A 272 23.00 23.47 -15.11
CA GLU A 272 23.91 23.70 -14.00
C GLU A 272 23.17 24.08 -12.72
N GLY A 273 23.68 23.60 -11.59
CA GLY A 273 23.19 23.97 -10.26
C GLY A 273 22.10 23.05 -9.71
N ILE A 274 21.77 21.94 -10.37
CA ILE A 274 20.91 20.89 -9.81
C ILE A 274 21.72 20.08 -8.79
N SER A 275 21.17 19.92 -7.59
CA SER A 275 21.71 19.04 -6.54
C SER A 275 20.85 17.79 -6.35
N TYR A 276 19.56 17.88 -6.64
CA TYR A 276 18.62 16.75 -6.56
C TYR A 276 17.75 16.71 -7.80
N LEU A 277 17.48 15.51 -8.28
CA LEU A 277 16.54 15.25 -9.38
C LEU A 277 15.42 14.36 -8.85
N VAL A 278 14.20 14.86 -8.88
CA VAL A 278 13.00 14.10 -8.53
C VAL A 278 12.30 13.64 -9.80
N LEU A 279 12.01 12.35 -9.88
CA LEU A 279 11.35 11.73 -11.02
C LEU A 279 10.02 11.10 -10.62
N GLY A 280 8.99 11.32 -11.45
CA GLY A 280 7.74 10.57 -11.45
C GLY A 280 7.47 10.01 -12.84
N ILE A 281 7.15 8.72 -12.92
CA ILE A 281 6.81 8.03 -14.16
C ILE A 281 5.45 7.36 -13.96
N PHE A 282 4.52 7.61 -14.87
CA PHE A 282 3.12 7.23 -14.72
C PHE A 282 2.58 6.62 -16.01
N GLU A 283 1.71 5.63 -15.90
CA GLU A 283 0.88 5.17 -17.00
C GLU A 283 -0.24 6.17 -17.32
N GLU A 284 -0.81 6.06 -18.51
CA GLU A 284 -1.89 6.98 -18.93
C GLU A 284 -3.10 6.95 -17.99
N TYR A 285 -3.44 5.77 -17.47
CA TYR A 285 -4.53 5.63 -16.51
C TYR A 285 -4.23 6.37 -15.19
N ASP A 286 -3.04 6.17 -14.64
CA ASP A 286 -2.61 6.82 -13.38
C ASP A 286 -2.54 8.33 -13.54
N MET A 287 -2.06 8.80 -14.69
CA MET A 287 -2.01 10.25 -14.99
C MET A 287 -3.38 10.91 -14.99
N GLU A 288 -4.41 10.23 -15.48
CA GLU A 288 -5.76 10.80 -15.44
C GLU A 288 -6.31 10.86 -14.01
N VAL A 289 -6.04 9.84 -13.20
CA VAL A 289 -6.39 9.82 -11.76
C VAL A 289 -5.63 10.92 -11.01
N ILE A 290 -4.31 11.01 -11.19
CA ILE A 290 -3.49 12.03 -10.54
C ILE A 290 -3.97 13.43 -10.92
N LYS A 291 -4.18 13.69 -12.20
CA LYS A 291 -4.65 14.98 -12.69
C LYS A 291 -6.01 15.37 -12.11
N THR A 292 -6.99 14.48 -12.17
CA THR A 292 -8.37 14.79 -11.78
C THR A 292 -8.56 14.80 -10.27
N SER A 293 -8.00 13.83 -9.56
CA SER A 293 -8.25 13.62 -8.13
C SER A 293 -7.21 14.30 -7.24
N MET A 294 -5.94 14.34 -7.65
CA MET A 294 -4.85 14.84 -6.79
C MET A 294 -4.43 16.27 -7.10
N LEU A 295 -4.46 16.68 -8.37
CA LEU A 295 -3.98 18.00 -8.81
C LEU A 295 -5.09 18.99 -9.16
N LYS A 296 -6.33 18.71 -8.81
CA LYS A 296 -7.52 19.56 -9.13
C LYS A 296 -7.63 19.91 -10.62
N GLY A 297 -7.22 19.03 -11.51
CA GLY A 297 -7.26 19.24 -12.97
C GLY A 297 -6.13 20.09 -13.53
N ASP A 298 -5.24 20.66 -12.70
CA ASP A 298 -4.14 21.52 -13.12
C ASP A 298 -2.80 20.82 -13.03
N LEU A 299 -2.29 20.33 -14.17
CA LEU A 299 -0.98 19.69 -14.28
C LEU A 299 0.21 20.63 -13.97
N SER A 300 0.00 21.95 -13.89
CA SER A 300 1.07 22.85 -13.42
C SER A 300 1.41 22.62 -11.95
N ASN A 301 0.52 21.98 -11.20
CA ASN A 301 0.75 21.59 -9.81
C ASN A 301 1.69 20.39 -9.67
N MET A 302 1.97 19.64 -10.75
CA MET A 302 2.86 18.46 -10.71
C MET A 302 4.27 18.81 -10.21
N GLN A 303 4.77 19.99 -10.51
CA GLN A 303 6.11 20.40 -10.11
C GLN A 303 6.29 20.40 -8.58
N TRP A 304 5.40 21.04 -7.84
CA TRP A 304 5.47 21.02 -6.38
C TRP A 304 4.97 19.69 -5.79
N ALA A 305 4.01 19.03 -6.44
CA ALA A 305 3.50 17.74 -5.97
C ALA A 305 4.61 16.67 -5.93
N LEU A 306 5.49 16.63 -6.94
CA LEU A 306 6.63 15.72 -6.95
C LEU A 306 7.69 16.06 -5.88
N THR A 307 7.78 17.29 -5.46
CA THR A 307 8.72 17.71 -4.40
C THR A 307 8.10 17.66 -3.01
N SER A 308 6.79 17.37 -2.88
CA SER A 308 6.13 17.16 -1.59
C SER A 308 6.74 15.96 -0.86
N TYR A 309 6.79 16.04 0.46
CA TYR A 309 7.31 14.98 1.33
C TYR A 309 6.60 13.64 1.10
N ASN A 310 5.30 13.65 0.88
CA ASN A 310 4.52 12.44 0.64
C ASN A 310 4.54 11.97 -0.84
N ALA A 311 5.24 12.68 -1.73
CA ALA A 311 5.34 12.28 -3.13
C ALA A 311 5.91 10.87 -3.35
N PRO A 312 6.93 10.39 -2.60
CA PRO A 312 7.41 9.02 -2.72
C PRO A 312 6.32 7.98 -2.42
N TYR A 313 5.46 8.25 -1.45
CA TYR A 313 4.37 7.35 -1.08
C TYR A 313 3.15 7.46 -2.00
N ILE A 314 2.72 8.69 -2.32
CA ILE A 314 1.47 8.93 -3.07
C ILE A 314 1.68 8.80 -4.58
N LEU A 315 2.81 9.32 -5.09
CA LEU A 315 3.15 9.40 -6.51
C LEU A 315 4.27 8.44 -6.92
N ASN A 316 4.78 7.63 -5.99
CA ASN A 316 5.98 6.81 -6.22
C ASN A 316 7.17 7.62 -6.77
N ALA A 317 7.24 8.90 -6.42
CA ALA A 317 8.33 9.77 -6.86
C ALA A 317 9.67 9.33 -6.27
N GLN A 318 10.72 9.37 -7.08
CA GLN A 318 12.06 8.97 -6.66
C GLN A 318 13.00 10.17 -6.73
N THR A 319 13.83 10.34 -5.70
CA THR A 319 14.80 11.43 -5.60
C THR A 319 16.21 10.90 -5.76
N TYR A 320 17.00 11.57 -6.60
CA TYR A 320 18.37 11.22 -6.90
C TYR A 320 19.30 12.41 -6.59
N GLU A 321 20.38 12.14 -5.87
CA GLU A 321 21.45 13.12 -5.69
C GLU A 321 22.24 13.30 -6.99
N ILE A 322 22.49 14.53 -7.35
CA ILE A 322 23.27 14.90 -8.55
C ILE A 322 24.61 15.48 -8.10
N ALA A 323 25.69 14.84 -8.55
CA ALA A 323 27.02 15.28 -8.21
C ALA A 323 27.30 16.69 -8.77
N LYS A 324 28.05 17.49 -8.03
CA LYS A 324 28.39 18.85 -8.46
C LYS A 324 29.10 18.85 -9.82
N GLY A 325 28.51 19.55 -10.78
CA GLY A 325 29.03 19.66 -12.16
C GLY A 325 28.59 18.50 -13.07
N GLN A 326 27.76 17.62 -12.61
CA GLN A 326 27.12 16.58 -13.44
C GLN A 326 26.09 17.25 -14.37
N THR A 327 26.18 16.97 -15.66
CA THR A 327 25.31 17.56 -16.71
C THR A 327 24.37 16.56 -17.36
N ASP A 328 24.47 15.29 -16.99
CA ASP A 328 23.62 14.22 -17.49
C ASP A 328 23.25 13.23 -16.40
N PHE A 329 22.11 12.63 -16.55
CA PHE A 329 21.61 11.55 -15.70
C PHE A 329 20.95 10.48 -16.55
N SER A 330 21.12 9.22 -16.21
CA SER A 330 20.49 8.11 -16.91
C SER A 330 19.72 7.26 -15.91
N PHE A 331 18.47 6.99 -16.22
CA PHE A 331 17.58 6.19 -15.42
C PHE A 331 17.20 4.92 -16.17
N ASN A 332 17.41 3.78 -15.55
CA ASN A 332 17.09 2.47 -16.13
C ASN A 332 15.63 2.10 -15.79
N LEU A 333 14.77 2.07 -16.79
CA LEU A 333 13.36 1.72 -16.60
C LEU A 333 13.14 0.28 -16.08
N THR A 334 14.07 -0.64 -16.34
CA THR A 334 13.95 -2.02 -15.84
C THR A 334 14.15 -2.14 -14.33
N GLU A 335 14.71 -1.11 -13.69
CA GLU A 335 14.91 -1.03 -12.23
C GLU A 335 13.74 -0.33 -11.51
N TYR A 336 12.78 0.16 -12.28
CA TYR A 336 11.60 0.81 -11.72
C TYR A 336 10.57 -0.25 -11.28
N PHE A 337 9.75 0.09 -10.29
CA PHE A 337 8.75 -0.83 -9.73
C PHE A 337 7.57 -1.14 -10.68
N ILE A 338 7.42 -0.37 -11.78
CA ILE A 338 6.39 -0.62 -12.80
C ILE A 338 6.99 -1.51 -13.90
N LYS A 339 6.26 -2.53 -14.30
CA LYS A 339 6.60 -3.32 -15.49
C LYS A 339 6.17 -2.56 -16.74
N PHE A 340 7.13 -2.02 -17.46
CA PHE A 340 6.88 -1.31 -18.72
C PHE A 340 6.53 -2.29 -19.83
N THR A 341 5.48 -1.99 -20.60
CA THR A 341 5.02 -2.81 -21.74
C THR A 341 5.05 -2.01 -23.04
N PRO A 342 5.45 -2.59 -24.16
CA PRO A 342 5.38 -1.96 -25.47
C PRO A 342 3.94 -1.53 -25.82
N GLY A 343 3.81 -0.41 -26.52
CA GLY A 343 2.51 0.12 -26.93
C GLY A 343 1.74 0.88 -25.82
N THR A 344 2.05 0.64 -24.56
CA THR A 344 1.49 1.43 -23.43
C THR A 344 2.10 2.82 -23.40
N LYS A 345 1.26 3.81 -23.14
CA LYS A 345 1.66 5.20 -23.09
C LYS A 345 2.04 5.62 -21.68
N TYR A 346 3.23 6.19 -21.55
CA TYR A 346 3.80 6.64 -20.28
C TYR A 346 4.08 8.14 -20.29
N TYR A 347 4.14 8.72 -19.09
CA TYR A 347 4.42 10.12 -18.83
C TYR A 347 5.58 10.22 -17.86
N VAL A 348 6.52 11.12 -18.12
CA VAL A 348 7.65 11.42 -17.23
C VAL A 348 7.61 12.87 -16.81
N TYR A 349 7.74 13.10 -15.53
CA TYR A 349 7.93 14.43 -14.97
C TYR A 349 9.22 14.45 -14.16
N ALA A 350 10.02 15.49 -14.33
CA ALA A 350 11.29 15.65 -13.66
C ALA A 350 11.41 17.05 -13.04
N VAL A 351 11.82 17.10 -11.78
CA VAL A 351 12.11 18.35 -11.08
C VAL A 351 13.55 18.33 -10.61
N GLY A 352 14.36 19.25 -11.17
CA GLY A 352 15.72 19.50 -10.71
C GLY A 352 15.70 20.60 -9.64
N ILE A 353 16.29 20.34 -8.48
CA ILE A 353 16.27 21.20 -7.30
C ILE A 353 17.70 21.65 -7.01
N ASN A 354 17.91 22.95 -6.71
CA ASN A 354 19.22 23.52 -6.47
C ASN A 354 19.84 23.13 -5.11
N ASP A 355 19.04 23.07 -4.06
CA ASP A 355 19.43 22.79 -2.69
C ASP A 355 18.22 22.35 -1.86
N ASN A 356 18.40 22.12 -0.57
CA ASN A 356 17.34 21.67 0.33
C ASN A 356 16.17 22.65 0.45
N THR A 357 16.32 23.92 0.09
CA THR A 357 15.22 24.90 0.12
C THR A 357 14.30 24.78 -1.08
N GLY A 358 14.76 24.18 -2.17
CA GLY A 358 14.02 24.08 -3.42
C GLY A 358 13.60 25.42 -4.03
N SER A 359 14.22 26.53 -3.59
CA SER A 359 13.85 27.89 -4.01
C SER A 359 14.08 28.15 -5.49
N LYS A 360 14.97 27.36 -6.13
CA LYS A 360 15.18 27.35 -7.57
C LYS A 360 15.01 25.95 -8.12
N GLN A 361 14.18 25.84 -9.15
CA GLN A 361 13.84 24.56 -9.74
C GLN A 361 13.90 24.62 -11.27
N ALA A 362 14.25 23.48 -11.87
CA ALA A 362 14.08 23.20 -13.29
C ALA A 362 13.00 22.13 -13.41
N PHE A 363 12.02 22.35 -14.26
CA PHE A 363 10.93 21.41 -14.48
C PHE A 363 10.89 20.94 -15.92
N ALA A 364 10.81 19.64 -16.12
CA ALA A 364 10.64 19.02 -17.42
C ALA A 364 9.52 17.98 -17.39
N LYS A 365 8.88 17.81 -18.54
CA LYS A 365 7.87 16.79 -18.75
C LYS A 365 8.02 16.15 -20.12
N LEU A 366 7.72 14.87 -20.19
CA LEU A 366 7.57 14.13 -21.43
C LEU A 366 6.20 13.44 -21.38
N GLU A 367 5.29 13.89 -22.21
CA GLU A 367 3.91 13.42 -22.24
C GLU A 367 3.71 12.45 -23.41
N GLY A 368 3.37 11.23 -23.07
CA GLY A 368 2.96 10.24 -24.08
C GLY A 368 4.07 9.58 -24.86
N PHE A 369 5.15 9.15 -24.19
CA PHE A 369 6.09 8.22 -24.83
C PHE A 369 5.58 6.77 -24.73
N THR A 370 6.03 5.94 -25.68
CA THR A 370 5.79 4.49 -25.67
C THR A 370 7.11 3.77 -25.82
N LEU A 371 7.22 2.56 -25.28
CA LEU A 371 8.36 1.71 -25.62
C LEU A 371 8.23 1.23 -27.06
N PRO A 372 9.36 1.02 -27.77
CA PRO A 372 9.32 0.44 -29.09
C PRO A 372 8.75 -0.98 -29.05
N GLU A 373 8.08 -1.38 -30.13
CA GLU A 373 7.61 -2.76 -30.28
C GLU A 373 8.81 -3.71 -30.46
N PRO A 374 8.71 -4.96 -29.95
CA PRO A 374 9.74 -5.96 -30.15
C PRO A 374 9.95 -6.25 -31.64
N THR A 375 11.20 -6.35 -32.05
CA THR A 375 11.57 -6.72 -33.43
C THR A 375 11.97 -8.19 -33.53
N LYS A 376 12.26 -8.83 -32.40
CA LYS A 376 12.63 -10.24 -32.28
C LYS A 376 11.52 -11.04 -31.65
N PRO A 377 11.29 -12.28 -32.08
CA PRO A 377 10.37 -13.17 -31.39
C PRO A 377 10.87 -13.48 -29.98
N ALA A 378 9.98 -13.94 -29.12
CA ALA A 378 10.34 -14.44 -27.80
C ALA A 378 11.27 -15.67 -27.92
N PRO A 379 12.18 -15.91 -26.95
CA PRO A 379 12.94 -17.14 -26.88
C PRO A 379 12.03 -18.35 -26.78
N GLU A 380 12.39 -19.44 -27.50
CA GLU A 380 11.69 -20.72 -27.36
C GLU A 380 12.38 -21.54 -26.27
N VAL A 381 11.69 -21.81 -25.18
CA VAL A 381 12.22 -22.55 -24.03
C VAL A 381 11.53 -23.90 -23.88
N THR A 382 12.33 -24.92 -23.63
CA THR A 382 11.82 -26.24 -23.25
C THR A 382 12.37 -26.65 -21.89
N VAL A 383 11.49 -27.20 -21.07
CA VAL A 383 11.84 -27.73 -19.73
C VAL A 383 11.42 -29.20 -19.70
N THR A 384 12.37 -30.08 -19.56
CA THR A 384 12.13 -31.54 -19.59
C THR A 384 12.64 -32.19 -18.33
N GLY A 385 11.80 -32.96 -17.64
CA GLY A 385 12.23 -33.80 -16.52
C GLY A 385 13.10 -34.95 -17.06
N ILE A 386 14.30 -35.11 -16.53
CA ILE A 386 15.29 -36.11 -16.94
C ILE A 386 15.65 -37.03 -15.77
N ASP A 387 16.30 -38.15 -16.05
CA ASP A 387 16.96 -38.96 -15.04
C ASP A 387 18.29 -38.31 -14.61
N ALA A 388 18.82 -38.72 -13.46
CA ALA A 388 20.10 -38.19 -13.01
C ALA A 388 21.19 -38.33 -14.07
N PRO A 389 21.99 -37.30 -14.37
CA PRO A 389 23.05 -37.36 -15.34
C PRO A 389 24.10 -38.46 -15.01
N GLU A 390 24.81 -38.94 -16.02
CA GLU A 390 25.85 -39.95 -15.85
C GLU A 390 26.87 -39.53 -14.76
N GLY A 391 27.10 -40.42 -13.78
CA GLY A 391 27.97 -40.16 -12.64
C GLY A 391 27.30 -39.64 -11.37
N HIS A 392 25.98 -39.39 -11.42
CA HIS A 392 25.14 -39.11 -10.27
C HIS A 392 24.28 -40.31 -9.90
N GLU A 393 24.25 -40.68 -8.63
CA GLU A 393 23.31 -41.69 -8.15
C GLU A 393 21.91 -41.06 -8.03
N GLU A 394 20.89 -41.76 -8.49
CA GLU A 394 19.50 -41.32 -8.34
C GLU A 394 19.13 -41.30 -6.84
N SER A 395 18.50 -40.21 -6.41
CA SER A 395 18.05 -40.03 -5.02
C SER A 395 16.54 -39.80 -4.99
N PRO A 396 15.80 -40.39 -4.04
CA PRO A 396 14.38 -40.12 -3.87
C PRO A 396 14.10 -38.66 -3.43
N TYR A 397 15.10 -37.92 -3.03
CA TYR A 397 15.02 -36.53 -2.56
C TYR A 397 15.44 -35.52 -3.62
N GLU A 398 15.66 -35.95 -4.84
CA GLU A 398 16.13 -35.11 -5.94
C GLU A 398 15.32 -35.37 -7.21
N VAL A 399 15.12 -34.31 -7.98
CA VAL A 399 14.61 -34.38 -9.35
C VAL A 399 15.51 -33.57 -10.27
N TRP A 400 15.68 -34.05 -11.48
CA TRP A 400 16.53 -33.42 -12.48
C TRP A 400 15.70 -32.92 -13.66
N PHE A 401 16.08 -31.75 -14.14
CA PHE A 401 15.48 -31.15 -15.34
C PHE A 401 16.58 -30.71 -16.31
N ASN A 402 16.29 -30.83 -17.59
CA ASN A 402 17.03 -30.16 -18.65
C ASN A 402 16.25 -28.92 -19.11
N ILE A 403 16.89 -27.78 -19.11
CA ILE A 403 16.36 -26.50 -19.57
C ILE A 403 17.13 -26.14 -20.84
N LYS A 404 16.42 -25.80 -21.90
CA LYS A 404 17.04 -25.44 -23.18
C LYS A 404 16.29 -24.31 -23.85
N CYS A 405 17.02 -23.25 -24.22
CA CYS A 405 16.54 -22.23 -25.14
C CYS A 405 16.91 -22.66 -26.56
N THR A 406 15.89 -23.06 -27.35
CA THR A 406 16.12 -23.62 -28.70
C THR A 406 16.51 -22.53 -29.70
N THR A 407 16.13 -21.29 -29.47
CA THR A 407 16.56 -20.12 -30.26
C THR A 407 17.99 -19.68 -29.93
N GLY A 408 18.48 -20.01 -28.72
CA GLY A 408 19.86 -19.73 -28.30
C GLY A 408 20.14 -18.23 -28.02
N ASP A 409 19.11 -17.42 -27.79
CA ASP A 409 19.18 -15.96 -27.67
C ASP A 409 18.71 -15.43 -26.32
N ALA A 410 18.56 -16.30 -25.30
CA ALA A 410 18.26 -15.89 -23.96
C ALA A 410 19.41 -15.06 -23.37
N VAL A 411 19.08 -13.88 -22.81
CA VAL A 411 20.02 -12.97 -22.13
C VAL A 411 19.84 -13.01 -20.63
N THR A 412 18.59 -13.14 -20.20
CA THR A 412 18.23 -13.37 -18.79
C THR A 412 17.16 -14.46 -18.72
N ALA A 413 17.08 -15.15 -17.59
CA ALA A 413 16.00 -16.10 -17.37
C ALA A 413 15.68 -16.19 -15.88
N LYS A 414 14.41 -16.48 -15.59
CA LYS A 414 13.88 -16.75 -14.26
C LYS A 414 13.24 -18.11 -14.19
N TYR A 415 13.18 -18.68 -13.00
CA TYR A 415 12.53 -19.96 -12.75
C TYR A 415 11.80 -20.01 -11.43
N ALA A 416 10.77 -20.82 -11.37
CA ALA A 416 10.17 -21.30 -10.14
C ALA A 416 10.09 -22.83 -10.16
N ALA A 417 10.41 -23.45 -9.02
CA ALA A 417 10.24 -24.89 -8.81
C ALA A 417 9.42 -25.11 -7.55
N ASN A 418 8.38 -25.95 -7.65
CA ASN A 418 7.55 -26.26 -6.50
C ASN A 418 6.88 -27.62 -6.65
N TYR A 419 6.35 -28.18 -5.57
CA TYR A 419 5.54 -29.40 -5.62
C TYR A 419 4.26 -29.16 -6.42
N GLU A 420 3.78 -30.21 -7.09
CA GLU A 420 2.54 -30.14 -7.89
C GLU A 420 1.37 -29.53 -7.11
N ARG A 421 1.15 -29.97 -5.86
CA ARG A 421 0.06 -29.47 -5.03
C ARG A 421 0.17 -27.97 -4.79
N GLU A 422 1.34 -27.49 -4.43
CA GLU A 422 1.58 -26.07 -4.11
C GLU A 422 1.46 -25.21 -5.37
N TRP A 423 1.98 -25.69 -6.50
CA TRP A 423 1.82 -25.04 -7.79
C TRP A 423 0.33 -24.88 -8.18
N GLU A 424 -0.44 -25.98 -8.06
CA GLU A 424 -1.87 -25.98 -8.36
C GLU A 424 -2.69 -25.11 -7.40
N VAL A 425 -2.32 -25.02 -6.13
CA VAL A 425 -2.97 -24.13 -5.16
C VAL A 425 -2.84 -22.67 -5.58
N GLU A 426 -1.66 -22.25 -6.01
CA GLU A 426 -1.42 -20.89 -6.49
C GLU A 426 -2.21 -20.58 -7.78
N LEU A 427 -2.23 -21.51 -8.73
CA LEU A 427 -3.04 -21.36 -9.95
C LEU A 427 -4.55 -21.28 -9.64
N ASN A 428 -5.03 -22.07 -8.68
CA ASN A 428 -6.43 -22.04 -8.24
C ASN A 428 -6.78 -20.76 -7.46
N ALA A 429 -5.78 -20.12 -6.86
CA ALA A 429 -5.92 -18.79 -6.23
C ALA A 429 -5.95 -17.64 -7.27
N GLY A 430 -5.87 -17.95 -8.58
CA GLY A 430 -5.98 -16.98 -9.65
C GLY A 430 -4.64 -16.43 -10.15
N ARG A 431 -3.49 -16.96 -9.68
CA ARG A 431 -2.18 -16.65 -10.27
C ARG A 431 -1.98 -17.39 -11.59
N THR A 432 -1.14 -16.84 -12.46
CA THR A 432 -0.72 -17.50 -13.70
C THR A 432 0.64 -18.20 -13.52
N ASN A 433 1.03 -19.08 -14.43
CA ASN A 433 2.38 -19.64 -14.45
C ASN A 433 3.43 -18.53 -14.57
N THR A 434 3.16 -17.53 -15.40
CA THR A 434 4.00 -16.35 -15.55
C THR A 434 4.20 -15.64 -14.19
N ASP A 435 3.14 -15.41 -13.43
CA ASP A 435 3.24 -14.78 -12.10
C ASP A 435 4.13 -15.58 -11.14
N LEU A 436 4.02 -16.91 -11.15
CA LEU A 436 4.83 -17.77 -10.28
C LEU A 436 6.31 -17.69 -10.63
N ILE A 437 6.62 -17.72 -11.92
CA ILE A 437 8.01 -17.75 -12.42
C ILE A 437 8.66 -16.36 -12.28
N GLU A 438 7.92 -15.29 -12.54
CA GLU A 438 8.42 -13.91 -12.40
C GLU A 438 8.80 -13.57 -10.97
N ASN A 439 8.10 -14.14 -9.99
CA ASN A 439 8.42 -14.01 -8.56
C ASN A 439 9.48 -15.02 -8.07
N GLY A 440 9.98 -15.87 -8.96
CA GLY A 440 10.97 -16.90 -8.66
C GLY A 440 12.42 -16.41 -8.69
N ASN A 441 13.35 -17.33 -8.85
CA ASN A 441 14.77 -17.06 -8.85
C ASN A 441 15.32 -16.77 -10.25
N ALA A 442 16.37 -15.96 -10.32
CA ALA A 442 17.08 -15.72 -11.58
C ALA A 442 18.23 -16.72 -11.77
N PHE A 443 18.45 -17.12 -13.04
CA PHE A 443 19.66 -17.84 -13.42
C PHE A 443 20.86 -16.91 -13.53
N THR A 444 22.02 -17.42 -13.20
CA THR A 444 23.30 -16.72 -13.37
C THR A 444 23.69 -16.64 -14.86
N PRO A 445 24.57 -15.71 -15.27
CA PRO A 445 25.03 -15.62 -16.66
C PRO A 445 25.66 -16.93 -17.19
N ASP A 446 26.41 -17.65 -16.36
CA ASP A 446 27.02 -18.95 -16.73
C ASP A 446 25.97 -20.04 -16.96
N GLU A 447 24.86 -20.02 -16.23
CA GLU A 447 23.74 -20.94 -16.42
C GLU A 447 22.97 -20.61 -17.69
N ILE A 448 22.79 -19.33 -17.99
CA ILE A 448 22.14 -18.86 -19.22
C ILE A 448 22.94 -19.26 -20.46
N GLU A 449 24.28 -19.20 -20.40
CA GLU A 449 25.13 -19.71 -21.47
C GLU A 449 24.89 -21.19 -21.73
N LYS A 450 24.73 -22.01 -20.67
CA LYS A 450 24.37 -23.43 -20.77
C LYS A 450 22.96 -23.64 -21.33
N ILE A 451 21.98 -22.86 -20.86
CA ILE A 451 20.59 -22.90 -21.35
C ILE A 451 20.54 -22.64 -22.87
N ASN A 452 21.38 -21.74 -23.36
CA ASN A 452 21.51 -21.44 -24.81
C ASN A 452 22.30 -22.48 -25.59
N SER A 453 22.97 -23.41 -24.92
CA SER A 453 23.77 -24.43 -25.61
C SER A 453 22.89 -25.50 -26.28
N ALA A 454 23.49 -26.25 -27.19
CA ALA A 454 22.81 -27.32 -27.91
C ALA A 454 22.35 -28.47 -26.98
N GLU A 455 23.08 -28.70 -25.88
CA GLU A 455 22.80 -29.70 -24.88
C GLU A 455 21.78 -29.22 -23.84
N GLY A 456 21.65 -27.90 -23.63
CA GLY A 456 20.86 -27.30 -22.57
C GLY A 456 21.56 -27.37 -21.20
N TYR A 457 20.88 -26.95 -20.15
CA TYR A 457 21.36 -26.93 -18.78
C TYR A 457 20.64 -27.98 -17.92
N ASN A 458 21.39 -28.92 -17.38
CA ASN A 458 20.87 -29.89 -16.42
C ASN A 458 20.96 -29.31 -15.02
N VAL A 459 19.83 -29.23 -14.33
CA VAL A 459 19.71 -28.66 -12.97
C VAL A 459 18.96 -29.63 -12.06
N MET A 460 19.41 -29.69 -10.82
CA MET A 460 18.82 -30.51 -9.77
C MET A 460 18.03 -29.65 -8.80
N PHE A 461 16.86 -30.15 -8.40
CA PHE A 461 16.08 -29.59 -7.32
C PHE A 461 15.82 -30.61 -6.22
N SER A 462 15.90 -30.17 -4.99
CA SER A 462 15.50 -31.00 -3.86
C SER A 462 13.99 -31.19 -3.85
N THR A 463 13.56 -32.40 -3.51
CA THR A 463 12.13 -32.75 -3.50
C THR A 463 11.83 -33.75 -2.37
N ARG A 464 10.56 -34.13 -2.23
CA ARG A 464 10.11 -35.22 -1.38
C ARG A 464 10.08 -36.52 -2.18
N PRO A 465 10.27 -37.69 -1.55
CA PRO A 465 10.11 -38.96 -2.21
C PRO A 465 8.70 -39.14 -2.78
N ASP A 466 8.64 -39.79 -3.93
CA ASP A 466 7.39 -40.13 -4.62
C ASP A 466 6.49 -38.91 -4.91
N ALA A 467 7.06 -37.72 -5.04
CA ALA A 467 6.36 -36.45 -5.26
C ALA A 467 6.61 -35.93 -6.68
N ASN A 468 5.57 -35.33 -7.25
CA ASN A 468 5.70 -34.56 -8.48
C ASN A 468 6.22 -33.15 -8.18
N THR A 469 7.21 -32.71 -8.93
CA THR A 469 7.75 -31.35 -8.89
C THR A 469 7.58 -30.72 -10.26
N TYR A 470 7.08 -29.48 -10.30
CA TYR A 470 7.06 -28.62 -11.46
C TYR A 470 8.28 -27.71 -11.46
N LEU A 471 8.80 -27.45 -12.65
CA LEU A 471 9.77 -26.39 -12.92
C LEU A 471 9.25 -25.58 -14.09
N GLY A 472 9.03 -24.28 -13.88
CA GLY A 472 8.71 -23.33 -14.94
C GLY A 472 9.87 -22.37 -15.19
N VAL A 473 10.05 -21.95 -16.44
CA VAL A 473 11.13 -21.04 -16.86
C VAL A 473 10.60 -19.97 -17.82
N ILE A 474 10.98 -18.72 -17.57
CA ILE A 474 10.84 -17.61 -18.52
C ILE A 474 12.24 -17.13 -18.87
N ALA A 475 12.55 -17.12 -20.16
CA ALA A 475 13.78 -16.55 -20.70
C ALA A 475 13.45 -15.31 -21.54
N TYR A 476 14.32 -14.30 -21.46
CA TYR A 476 14.20 -13.04 -22.16
C TYR A 476 15.37 -12.84 -23.12
N ASN A 477 15.08 -12.36 -24.32
CA ASN A 477 16.09 -11.93 -25.27
C ASN A 477 16.66 -10.54 -24.92
N ASP A 478 17.57 -10.00 -25.74
CA ASP A 478 18.19 -8.69 -25.54
C ASP A 478 17.22 -7.50 -25.71
N GLU A 479 16.04 -7.70 -26.26
CA GLU A 479 14.94 -6.73 -26.30
C GLU A 479 14.02 -6.85 -25.08
N GLY A 480 14.22 -7.88 -24.22
CA GLY A 480 13.41 -8.16 -23.05
C GLY A 480 12.08 -8.82 -23.38
N THR A 481 11.90 -9.32 -24.59
CA THR A 481 10.76 -10.16 -24.93
C THR A 481 10.96 -11.54 -24.33
N GLY A 482 10.03 -12.00 -23.51
CA GLY A 482 10.05 -13.30 -22.85
C GLY A 482 9.07 -14.29 -23.48
N ASN A 483 9.35 -15.59 -23.34
CA ASN A 483 8.36 -16.62 -23.66
C ASN A 483 7.20 -16.55 -22.65
N ASP A 484 6.02 -16.98 -23.11
CA ASP A 484 4.82 -17.04 -22.28
C ASP A 484 4.51 -18.48 -21.86
N PRO A 485 4.78 -18.89 -20.59
CA PRO A 485 4.49 -20.24 -20.11
C PRO A 485 3.00 -20.57 -20.02
N ASP A 486 2.13 -19.58 -20.06
CA ASP A 486 0.67 -19.77 -20.02
C ASP A 486 0.11 -20.07 -21.43
N GLU A 487 0.77 -19.58 -22.48
CA GLU A 487 0.44 -19.90 -23.87
C GLU A 487 1.18 -21.16 -24.36
N ASP A 488 2.46 -21.29 -24.04
CA ASP A 488 3.30 -22.44 -24.45
C ASP A 488 3.77 -23.26 -23.24
N GLY A 489 3.06 -24.35 -22.98
CA GLY A 489 3.39 -25.28 -21.89
C GLY A 489 4.77 -25.95 -21.99
N SER A 490 5.54 -25.76 -23.09
CA SER A 490 6.90 -26.34 -23.23
C SER A 490 7.90 -25.80 -22.22
N ALA A 491 7.66 -24.59 -21.72
CA ALA A 491 8.47 -23.93 -20.68
C ALA A 491 8.18 -24.44 -19.26
N ILE A 492 7.26 -25.39 -19.11
CA ILE A 492 6.93 -26.01 -17.82
C ILE A 492 7.21 -27.51 -17.88
N GLY A 493 8.16 -27.96 -17.10
CA GLY A 493 8.49 -29.38 -16.94
C GLY A 493 7.91 -29.96 -15.65
N LYS A 494 7.62 -31.25 -15.68
CA LYS A 494 7.17 -32.02 -14.52
C LYS A 494 8.00 -33.28 -14.37
N LYS A 495 8.49 -33.56 -13.19
CA LYS A 495 9.22 -34.79 -12.86
C LYS A 495 8.75 -35.34 -11.53
N ARG A 496 8.53 -36.66 -11.49
CA ARG A 496 8.27 -37.39 -10.25
C ARG A 496 9.57 -37.94 -9.72
N SER A 497 9.81 -37.73 -8.43
CA SER A 497 10.93 -38.34 -7.71
C SER A 497 10.69 -39.83 -7.45
N MET A 498 11.75 -40.54 -7.20
CA MET A 498 11.68 -41.94 -6.84
C MET A 498 11.02 -42.13 -5.46
N PRO A 499 10.29 -43.22 -5.24
CA PRO A 499 9.88 -43.60 -3.88
C PRO A 499 11.13 -43.95 -3.06
N VAL A 500 11.04 -43.78 -1.75
CA VAL A 500 12.08 -44.34 -0.85
C VAL A 500 12.06 -45.86 -1.01
N PRO A 501 13.19 -46.49 -1.34
CA PRO A 501 13.26 -47.94 -1.35
C PRO A 501 12.85 -48.51 0.01
N ASP A 502 12.06 -49.60 -0.02
CA ASP A 502 11.74 -50.33 1.20
C ASP A 502 13.06 -50.75 1.88
N LYS A 503 13.39 -50.04 2.92
CA LYS A 503 14.57 -50.41 3.75
C LYS A 503 14.11 -51.46 4.73
N GLU A 504 14.82 -52.60 4.77
CA GLU A 504 14.66 -53.47 5.90
C GLU A 504 14.96 -52.68 7.20
N PRO A 505 14.14 -52.86 8.26
CA PRO A 505 14.35 -52.16 9.51
C PRO A 505 15.78 -52.39 9.97
N VAL A 506 16.57 -51.36 10.07
CA VAL A 506 17.92 -51.45 10.60
C VAL A 506 17.79 -51.54 12.12
N ASP A 507 18.10 -52.71 12.67
CA ASP A 507 18.21 -52.94 14.09
C ASP A 507 19.44 -52.19 14.61
N SER A 508 19.30 -50.89 14.84
CA SER A 508 20.40 -50.01 15.25
C SER A 508 20.25 -49.67 16.72
N LYS A 509 21.25 -50.05 17.50
CA LYS A 509 21.38 -49.60 18.92
C LYS A 509 21.35 -48.09 19.08
N TYR A 510 21.65 -47.32 18.01
CA TYR A 510 21.52 -45.87 17.99
C TYR A 510 20.07 -45.43 17.89
N PHE A 511 19.22 -46.15 17.15
CA PHE A 511 17.81 -45.88 17.09
C PHE A 511 17.14 -46.07 18.45
N GLU A 512 17.44 -47.18 19.14
CA GLU A 512 16.96 -47.44 20.50
C GLU A 512 17.34 -46.32 21.47
N SER A 513 18.55 -45.73 21.31
CA SER A 513 19.02 -44.63 22.14
C SER A 513 18.31 -43.28 21.86
N LEU A 514 17.60 -43.15 20.74
CA LEU A 514 16.81 -41.96 20.39
C LEU A 514 15.37 -42.08 20.87
N LEU A 515 14.90 -43.27 21.25
CA LEU A 515 13.54 -43.45 21.74
C LEU A 515 13.34 -42.78 23.10
N GLY A 516 12.20 -42.12 23.27
CA GLY A 516 11.81 -41.46 24.51
C GLY A 516 11.51 -39.98 24.37
N GLU A 517 11.34 -39.30 25.50
CA GLU A 517 11.05 -37.89 25.56
C GLU A 517 12.33 -37.04 25.43
N TRP A 518 12.27 -36.08 24.52
CA TRP A 518 13.36 -35.12 24.28
C TRP A 518 12.85 -33.70 24.48
N THR A 519 13.71 -32.85 25.01
CA THR A 519 13.46 -31.40 25.04
C THR A 519 14.40 -30.75 24.04
N LEU A 520 13.84 -30.19 22.99
CA LEU A 520 14.55 -29.34 22.03
C LEU A 520 14.57 -27.92 22.56
N SER A 521 15.71 -27.27 22.58
CA SER A 521 15.86 -25.88 23.00
C SER A 521 16.60 -25.12 21.91
N ALA A 522 16.04 -23.97 21.52
CA ALA A 522 16.67 -23.05 20.59
C ALA A 522 16.87 -21.70 21.29
N GLU A 523 18.08 -21.21 21.27
CA GLU A 523 18.43 -19.88 21.74
C GLU A 523 18.45 -18.93 20.55
N TYR A 524 17.72 -17.80 20.67
CA TYR A 524 17.77 -16.71 19.69
C TYR A 524 18.64 -15.59 20.24
N GLU A 525 19.50 -15.04 19.40
CA GLU A 525 20.28 -13.85 19.71
C GLU A 525 19.32 -12.70 20.02
N GLY A 526 19.33 -12.18 21.26
CA GLY A 526 18.41 -11.14 21.73
C GLY A 526 17.13 -11.61 22.44
N GLY A 527 16.90 -12.92 22.59
CA GLY A 527 15.76 -13.47 23.33
C GLY A 527 16.01 -13.58 24.83
N GLU A 528 15.03 -13.21 25.68
CA GLU A 528 15.15 -13.31 27.15
C GLU A 528 15.09 -14.76 27.69
N ALA A 529 14.57 -15.70 26.91
CA ALA A 529 14.50 -17.11 27.29
C ALA A 529 14.56 -18.03 26.05
N PRO A 530 15.22 -19.23 26.16
CA PRO A 530 15.20 -20.19 25.07
C PRO A 530 13.81 -20.74 24.82
N MET A 531 13.44 -20.86 23.54
CA MET A 531 12.24 -21.61 23.18
C MET A 531 12.48 -23.10 23.38
N THR A 532 11.57 -23.77 24.08
CA THR A 532 11.66 -25.21 24.33
C THR A 532 10.45 -25.92 23.75
N CYS A 533 10.73 -27.06 23.08
CA CYS A 533 9.69 -27.95 22.56
C CYS A 533 9.93 -29.37 23.13
N LYS A 534 8.89 -30.04 23.57
CA LYS A 534 8.95 -31.46 23.95
C LYS A 534 8.61 -32.34 22.77
N VAL A 535 9.45 -33.29 22.47
CA VAL A 535 9.29 -34.25 21.37
C VAL A 535 9.43 -35.66 21.93
N GLU A 536 8.49 -36.53 21.61
CA GLU A 536 8.60 -37.95 21.91
C GLU A 536 8.93 -38.72 20.62
N ILE A 537 10.03 -39.47 20.63
CA ILE A 537 10.42 -40.39 19.56
C ILE A 537 9.99 -41.81 19.96
N VAL A 538 9.07 -42.36 19.17
CA VAL A 538 8.52 -43.71 19.43
C VAL A 538 8.95 -44.69 18.34
N SER A 539 9.13 -45.97 18.70
CA SER A 539 9.39 -47.03 17.74
C SER A 539 8.09 -47.48 17.05
N GLY A 540 8.13 -47.55 15.74
CA GLY A 540 7.00 -48.05 14.92
C GLY A 540 6.33 -47.00 14.07
N LEU A 541 5.82 -47.42 12.92
CA LEU A 541 5.02 -46.59 11.99
C LEU A 541 3.59 -46.43 12.51
N THR A 542 3.41 -45.88 13.70
CA THR A 542 2.12 -45.37 14.11
C THR A 542 2.15 -43.86 13.93
N CYS A 543 2.02 -43.42 12.68
CA CYS A 543 1.42 -42.11 12.44
C CYS A 543 0.02 -42.17 13.08
N PRO A 544 -0.36 -41.27 13.98
CA PRO A 544 -1.75 -41.22 14.42
C PRO A 544 -2.64 -41.12 13.18
N GLU A 545 -3.61 -42.04 13.05
CA GLU A 545 -4.53 -42.08 11.91
C GLU A 545 -5.39 -40.81 11.79
N SER A 546 -5.30 -39.92 12.80
CA SER A 546 -5.93 -38.61 12.79
C SER A 546 -5.16 -37.64 13.67
N LEU A 547 -5.11 -36.37 13.29
CA LEU A 547 -4.69 -35.29 14.17
C LEU A 547 -5.56 -35.31 15.44
N SER A 548 -4.96 -35.00 16.60
CA SER A 548 -5.73 -34.88 17.82
C SER A 548 -6.79 -33.78 17.66
N GLN A 549 -7.94 -33.95 18.32
CA GLN A 549 -9.03 -32.97 18.27
C GLN A 549 -8.53 -31.56 18.66
N GLU A 550 -7.60 -31.46 19.61
CA GLU A 550 -6.99 -30.22 20.05
C GLU A 550 -6.19 -29.53 18.94
N VAL A 551 -5.44 -30.30 18.14
CA VAL A 551 -4.68 -29.75 17.00
C VAL A 551 -5.62 -29.28 15.90
N ILE A 552 -6.68 -30.05 15.61
CA ILE A 552 -7.70 -29.65 14.63
C ILE A 552 -8.39 -28.36 15.09
N GLU A 553 -8.79 -28.28 16.35
CA GLU A 553 -9.41 -27.06 16.92
C GLU A 553 -8.46 -25.87 16.90
N TYR A 554 -7.17 -26.07 17.20
CA TYR A 554 -6.19 -25.02 17.12
C TYR A 554 -6.09 -24.43 15.70
N TYR A 555 -5.99 -25.28 14.67
CA TYR A 555 -5.91 -24.80 13.28
C TYR A 555 -7.20 -24.18 12.80
N LEU A 556 -8.37 -24.70 13.18
CA LEU A 556 -9.67 -24.13 12.84
C LEU A 556 -9.88 -22.74 13.46
N ASN A 557 -9.35 -22.51 14.67
CA ASN A 557 -9.49 -21.24 15.38
C ASN A 557 -8.44 -20.19 15.00
N ASN A 558 -7.29 -20.61 14.42
CA ASN A 558 -6.17 -19.69 14.13
C ASN A 558 -5.81 -19.58 12.64
N THR A 559 -6.55 -20.26 11.76
CA THR A 559 -6.34 -20.20 10.31
C THR A 559 -7.68 -20.19 9.57
N ASN A 560 -7.68 -19.73 8.33
CA ASN A 560 -8.87 -19.76 7.46
C ASN A 560 -9.11 -21.14 6.82
N TYR A 561 -8.52 -22.21 7.33
CA TYR A 561 -8.72 -23.56 6.81
C TYR A 561 -10.07 -24.13 7.27
N SER A 562 -10.79 -24.77 6.34
CA SER A 562 -11.96 -25.56 6.69
C SER A 562 -11.55 -26.85 7.40
N LYS A 563 -12.48 -27.44 8.18
CA LYS A 563 -12.24 -28.71 8.86
C LYS A 563 -11.74 -29.81 7.91
N GLU A 564 -12.29 -29.89 6.70
CA GLU A 564 -11.90 -30.86 5.67
C GLU A 564 -10.45 -30.61 5.15
N GLN A 565 -9.98 -29.36 5.15
CA GLN A 565 -8.60 -29.01 4.78
C GLN A 565 -7.59 -29.34 5.87
N VAL A 566 -8.00 -29.28 7.14
CA VAL A 566 -7.13 -29.62 8.28
C VAL A 566 -7.03 -31.13 8.49
N GLU A 567 -8.08 -31.88 8.17
CA GLU A 567 -8.14 -33.35 8.32
C GLU A 567 -7.52 -34.11 7.12
N LYS A 568 -7.21 -33.44 6.01
CA LYS A 568 -6.47 -34.00 4.86
C LYS A 568 -4.98 -33.71 5.00
#